data_8fa596cfd09d61b42c1de3de501afdb1
#
_entry.id   8fa596cfd09d61b42c1de3de501afdb1
#
_cell.length_a   1.000
_cell.length_b   1.000
_cell.length_c   1.000
_cell.angle_alpha   90.00
_cell.angle_beta   90.00
_cell.angle_gamma   90.00
#
_symmetry.space_group_name_H-M   'P 1'
#
loop_
_entity.id
_entity.type
_entity.pdbx_description
1 polymer ?
#
loop_
_entity_poly.entity_id
_entity_poly.type
_entity_poly.pdbx_seq_one_letter_code
_entity_poly.pdbx_strand_id
1 'polypeptide(L)'
;MWGAIILGGGSGQRMGAKCNKVLLPIAGKSMIVRSVEAFVPLVEQVVVVSREEDMPVMASELAQNGLDVPVVSGGATRQESVWRGLQALSGQCDGVLVHDGARCLVTADVIQRCMASVEECGTGVAAVPVTDTIKTVSDANIALDTPNRTSLRAVQTPQGFKTDLLRQAHEQAQRDGFLGTDDASLVERLGVPVQLTAGSRRNIKLTTPEDLLMAEAFFAEQALPALRVGQGYDVHRLVEGRPLILCGVTVPHTLGLLGHSDADVALHALMDAMLGAMALGDIGKHFPDTDEAYRGISSMLLLRHVVALLKAHHARVTNCDVTIVVQKPKLLPYIPQMRQNVADALELPLARVNIKATTTEKLGFEGEERGISAQAVCMVQENG
;
A
#
# COMPACT_ATOMS: atom_id res chain seq x y z
N MET A 1 23.69 -17.74 11.14
CA MET A 1 23.50 -16.42 10.45
C MET A 1 23.05 -16.64 9.01
N TRP A 2 22.21 -15.75 8.50
CA TRP A 2 21.72 -15.81 7.12
C TRP A 2 22.29 -14.69 6.26
N GLY A 3 22.60 -15.03 5.00
CA GLY A 3 22.99 -14.07 3.97
C GLY A 3 22.03 -14.08 2.79
N ALA A 4 21.87 -12.94 2.11
CA ALA A 4 21.13 -12.85 0.85
C ALA A 4 21.99 -12.21 -0.24
N ILE A 5 21.93 -12.77 -1.44
CA ILE A 5 22.56 -12.25 -2.64
C ILE A 5 21.46 -11.81 -3.59
N ILE A 6 21.36 -10.51 -3.83
CA ILE A 6 20.34 -9.92 -4.71
C ILE A 6 20.98 -9.57 -6.05
N LEU A 7 20.51 -10.22 -7.14
CA LEU A 7 21.09 -10.08 -8.48
C LEU A 7 20.47 -8.90 -9.22
N GLY A 8 21.24 -7.85 -9.44
CA GLY A 8 20.85 -6.62 -10.12
C GLY A 8 21.47 -6.41 -11.51
N GLY A 9 22.13 -7.41 -12.10
CA GLY A 9 22.93 -7.27 -13.32
C GLY A 9 22.21 -7.35 -14.68
N GLY A 10 20.88 -7.34 -14.73
CA GLY A 10 20.12 -7.52 -15.99
C GLY A 10 20.16 -6.32 -16.93
N SER A 11 20.47 -6.53 -18.21
CA SER A 11 20.65 -5.47 -19.25
C SER A 11 19.39 -4.69 -19.64
N GLY A 12 18.18 -5.10 -19.22
CA GLY A 12 16.92 -4.39 -19.53
C GLY A 12 16.52 -4.32 -21.03
N GLN A 13 17.26 -4.94 -21.94
CA GLN A 13 17.04 -4.83 -23.39
C GLN A 13 15.61 -5.15 -23.84
N ARG A 14 14.97 -6.15 -23.22
CA ARG A 14 13.57 -6.54 -23.52
C ARG A 14 12.52 -5.53 -23.07
N MET A 15 12.89 -4.60 -22.19
CA MET A 15 12.00 -3.55 -21.67
C MET A 15 12.21 -2.21 -22.38
N GLY A 16 13.08 -2.14 -23.41
CA GLY A 16 13.40 -0.90 -24.12
C GLY A 16 14.05 0.19 -23.25
N ALA A 17 14.47 -0.16 -22.04
CA ALA A 17 15.05 0.80 -21.11
C ALA A 17 16.50 1.13 -21.48
N LYS A 18 16.86 2.42 -21.39
CA LYS A 18 18.24 2.92 -21.57
C LYS A 18 19.12 2.67 -20.33
N CYS A 19 18.56 2.18 -19.25
CA CYS A 19 19.22 1.90 -17.97
C CYS A 19 18.97 0.45 -17.53
N ASN A 20 19.66 0.02 -16.47
CA ASN A 20 19.42 -1.27 -15.86
C ASN A 20 17.96 -1.36 -15.37
N LYS A 21 17.24 -2.41 -15.81
CA LYS A 21 15.81 -2.56 -15.53
C LYS A 21 15.44 -2.57 -14.04
N VAL A 22 16.33 -3.07 -13.16
CA VAL A 22 16.04 -3.13 -11.72
C VAL A 22 16.06 -1.76 -11.05
N LEU A 23 16.55 -0.73 -11.76
CA LEU A 23 16.48 0.68 -11.33
C LEU A 23 15.17 1.36 -11.78
N LEU A 24 14.32 0.69 -12.57
CA LEU A 24 13.01 1.26 -12.94
C LEU A 24 12.10 1.35 -11.71
N PRO A 25 11.41 2.48 -11.54
CA PRO A 25 10.52 2.68 -10.41
C PRO A 25 9.22 1.88 -10.59
N ILE A 26 8.70 1.35 -9.50
CA ILE A 26 7.38 0.74 -9.37
C ILE A 26 6.75 1.29 -8.10
N ALA A 27 5.60 1.92 -8.21
CA ALA A 27 4.90 2.57 -7.10
C ALA A 27 5.85 3.41 -6.22
N GLY A 28 6.66 4.26 -6.86
CA GLY A 28 7.53 5.25 -6.19
C GLY A 28 8.90 4.76 -5.72
N LYS A 29 9.24 3.46 -5.83
CA LYS A 29 10.57 2.91 -5.49
C LYS A 29 11.09 2.01 -6.60
N SER A 30 12.41 1.95 -6.79
CA SER A 30 13.00 1.04 -7.77
C SER A 30 12.82 -0.43 -7.38
N MET A 31 12.81 -1.34 -8.37
CA MET A 31 12.69 -2.79 -8.15
C MET A 31 13.75 -3.30 -7.18
N ILE A 32 15.00 -2.81 -7.32
CA ILE A 32 16.11 -3.28 -6.48
C ILE A 32 15.91 -2.87 -5.02
N VAL A 33 15.46 -1.64 -4.76
CA VAL A 33 15.13 -1.15 -3.41
C VAL A 33 14.09 -2.06 -2.78
N ARG A 34 12.97 -2.32 -3.48
CA ARG A 34 11.91 -3.20 -2.97
C ARG A 34 12.40 -4.63 -2.71
N SER A 35 13.24 -5.16 -3.60
CA SER A 35 13.81 -6.49 -3.40
C SER A 35 14.70 -6.52 -2.16
N VAL A 36 15.56 -5.53 -1.95
CA VAL A 36 16.44 -5.45 -0.78
C VAL A 36 15.62 -5.24 0.51
N GLU A 37 14.64 -4.34 0.50
CA GLU A 37 13.72 -4.11 1.64
C GLU A 37 13.02 -5.38 2.12
N ALA A 38 12.71 -6.32 1.21
CA ALA A 38 12.07 -7.58 1.59
C ALA A 38 13.00 -8.53 2.37
N PHE A 39 14.31 -8.43 2.18
CA PHE A 39 15.30 -9.33 2.81
C PHE A 39 15.94 -8.74 4.07
N VAL A 40 16.21 -7.42 4.11
CA VAL A 40 16.90 -6.77 5.24
C VAL A 40 16.31 -7.11 6.62
N PRO A 41 14.98 -7.20 6.81
CA PRO A 41 14.42 -7.56 8.12
C PRO A 41 14.58 -9.04 8.52
N LEU A 42 14.99 -9.90 7.58
CA LEU A 42 14.95 -11.36 7.73
C LEU A 42 16.33 -12.02 7.75
N VAL A 43 17.37 -11.31 7.30
CA VAL A 43 18.74 -11.84 7.19
C VAL A 43 19.75 -10.85 7.78
N GLU A 44 20.86 -11.35 8.28
CA GLU A 44 21.88 -10.51 8.90
C GLU A 44 22.80 -9.83 7.88
N GLN A 45 22.89 -10.36 6.67
CA GLN A 45 23.71 -9.78 5.61
C GLN A 45 22.97 -9.78 4.27
N VAL A 46 23.04 -8.67 3.56
CA VAL A 46 22.56 -8.56 2.17
C VAL A 46 23.70 -8.03 1.32
N VAL A 47 23.94 -8.65 0.16
CA VAL A 47 24.88 -8.18 -0.87
C VAL A 47 24.10 -8.02 -2.18
N VAL A 48 24.24 -6.86 -2.80
CA VAL A 48 23.69 -6.62 -4.15
C VAL A 48 24.80 -6.83 -5.18
N VAL A 49 24.52 -7.64 -6.19
CA VAL A 49 25.46 -7.90 -7.30
C VAL A 49 24.98 -7.17 -8.53
N SER A 50 25.77 -6.24 -9.05
CA SER A 50 25.44 -5.39 -10.19
C SER A 50 26.52 -5.45 -11.29
N ARG A 51 26.21 -4.95 -12.48
CA ARG A 51 27.26 -4.67 -13.47
C ARG A 51 28.13 -3.55 -12.94
N GLU A 52 29.41 -3.56 -13.29
CA GLU A 52 30.38 -2.57 -12.82
C GLU A 52 29.94 -1.13 -13.13
N GLU A 53 29.46 -0.90 -14.35
CA GLU A 53 28.96 0.41 -14.81
C GLU A 53 27.73 0.92 -14.03
N ASP A 54 26.91 0.03 -13.46
CA ASP A 54 25.70 0.39 -12.72
C ASP A 54 25.94 0.54 -11.21
N MET A 55 27.07 0.10 -10.69
CA MET A 55 27.35 0.08 -9.23
C MET A 55 27.19 1.45 -8.57
N PRO A 56 27.70 2.57 -9.11
CA PRO A 56 27.56 3.87 -8.43
C PRO A 56 26.11 4.32 -8.33
N VAL A 57 25.31 4.10 -9.39
CA VAL A 57 23.89 4.45 -9.41
C VAL A 57 23.11 3.54 -8.46
N MET A 58 23.43 2.23 -8.44
CA MET A 58 22.81 1.24 -7.56
C MET A 58 23.05 1.57 -6.09
N ALA A 59 24.29 1.87 -5.71
CA ALA A 59 24.66 2.23 -4.35
C ALA A 59 23.97 3.55 -3.90
N SER A 60 23.92 4.54 -4.81
CA SER A 60 23.22 5.81 -4.52
C SER A 60 21.73 5.60 -4.31
N GLU A 61 21.07 4.79 -5.14
CA GLU A 61 19.65 4.48 -5.05
C GLU A 61 19.30 3.78 -3.73
N LEU A 62 20.11 2.79 -3.32
CA LEU A 62 19.94 2.09 -2.05
C LEU A 62 20.14 3.04 -0.87
N ALA A 63 21.21 3.83 -0.86
CA ALA A 63 21.49 4.78 0.22
C ALA A 63 20.41 5.86 0.39
N GLN A 64 19.85 6.38 -0.70
CA GLN A 64 18.75 7.35 -0.67
C GLN A 64 17.47 6.77 -0.04
N ASN A 65 17.31 5.45 -0.05
CA ASN A 65 16.21 4.74 0.59
C ASN A 65 16.59 4.17 1.97
N GLY A 66 17.72 4.59 2.55
CA GLY A 66 18.15 4.19 3.90
C GLY A 66 18.70 2.76 3.99
N LEU A 67 19.08 2.16 2.85
CA LEU A 67 19.63 0.82 2.77
C LEU A 67 21.15 0.87 2.63
N ASP A 68 21.84 0.60 3.73
CA ASP A 68 23.31 0.49 3.77
C ASP A 68 23.74 -0.96 3.52
N VAL A 69 23.76 -1.34 2.24
CA VAL A 69 24.13 -2.69 1.78
C VAL A 69 25.25 -2.63 0.75
N PRO A 70 26.24 -3.51 0.80
CA PRO A 70 27.34 -3.52 -0.16
C PRO A 70 26.86 -3.87 -1.57
N VAL A 71 27.35 -3.13 -2.56
CA VAL A 71 27.15 -3.41 -3.97
C VAL A 71 28.48 -3.91 -4.55
N VAL A 72 28.49 -5.09 -5.14
CA VAL A 72 29.69 -5.71 -5.73
C VAL A 72 29.53 -5.96 -7.21
N SER A 73 30.64 -5.99 -7.94
CA SER A 73 30.66 -6.26 -9.38
C SER A 73 30.29 -7.72 -9.66
N GLY A 74 29.34 -7.95 -10.56
CA GLY A 74 28.97 -9.25 -11.09
C GLY A 74 29.96 -9.75 -12.14
N GLY A 75 29.76 -10.98 -12.58
CA GLY A 75 30.52 -11.62 -13.63
C GLY A 75 29.85 -11.59 -15.02
N ALA A 76 30.46 -12.24 -15.99
CA ALA A 76 29.92 -12.36 -17.33
C ALA A 76 28.64 -13.20 -17.42
N THR A 77 28.44 -14.10 -16.46
CA THR A 77 27.25 -14.95 -16.35
C THR A 77 26.51 -14.74 -15.03
N ARG A 78 25.24 -15.21 -14.96
CA ARG A 78 24.47 -15.23 -13.72
C ARG A 78 25.21 -16.06 -12.64
N GLN A 79 25.70 -17.23 -13.00
CA GLN A 79 26.45 -18.13 -12.12
C GLN A 79 27.70 -17.44 -11.53
N GLU A 80 28.51 -16.77 -12.35
CA GLU A 80 29.66 -16.01 -11.90
C GLU A 80 29.26 -14.86 -10.97
N SER A 81 28.16 -14.19 -11.27
CA SER A 81 27.62 -13.12 -10.41
C SER A 81 27.24 -13.64 -9.01
N VAL A 82 26.59 -14.81 -8.94
CA VAL A 82 26.28 -15.46 -7.65
C VAL A 82 27.57 -15.83 -6.91
N TRP A 83 28.57 -16.38 -7.62
CA TRP A 83 29.87 -16.70 -7.02
C TRP A 83 30.53 -15.49 -6.39
N ARG A 84 30.57 -14.35 -7.08
CA ARG A 84 31.11 -13.10 -6.51
C ARG A 84 30.32 -12.61 -5.32
N GLY A 85 28.99 -12.73 -5.35
CA GLY A 85 28.13 -12.45 -4.19
C GLY A 85 28.45 -13.34 -3.00
N LEU A 86 28.66 -14.65 -3.21
CA LEU A 86 29.08 -15.61 -2.18
C LEU A 86 30.43 -15.27 -1.55
N GLN A 87 31.37 -14.74 -2.35
CA GLN A 87 32.67 -14.29 -1.87
C GLN A 87 32.58 -13.02 -1.02
N ALA A 88 31.59 -12.17 -1.30
CA ALA A 88 31.39 -10.92 -0.58
C ALA A 88 30.62 -11.10 0.75
N LEU A 89 29.89 -12.20 0.93
CA LEU A 89 29.30 -12.56 2.21
C LEU A 89 30.38 -12.99 3.20
N SER A 90 30.23 -12.62 4.47
CA SER A 90 31.15 -13.10 5.53
C SER A 90 31.12 -14.62 5.64
N GLY A 91 32.24 -15.20 6.05
CA GLY A 91 32.34 -16.64 6.30
C GLY A 91 31.47 -17.20 7.42
N GLN A 92 30.71 -16.36 8.11
CA GLN A 92 29.84 -16.73 9.23
C GLN A 92 28.39 -17.03 8.84
N CYS A 93 28.03 -16.89 7.56
CA CYS A 93 26.68 -17.23 7.09
C CYS A 93 26.55 -18.74 6.91
N ASP A 94 25.67 -19.40 7.68
CA ASP A 94 25.34 -20.81 7.58
C ASP A 94 24.40 -21.10 6.43
N GLY A 95 23.47 -20.16 6.16
CA GLY A 95 22.50 -20.21 5.07
C GLY A 95 22.59 -19.01 4.15
N VAL A 96 22.33 -19.22 2.87
CA VAL A 96 22.34 -18.17 1.86
C VAL A 96 21.09 -18.27 0.96
N LEU A 97 20.53 -17.11 0.65
CA LEU A 97 19.41 -16.97 -0.29
C LEU A 97 19.90 -16.21 -1.51
N VAL A 98 19.71 -16.78 -2.70
CA VAL A 98 19.97 -16.12 -3.98
C VAL A 98 18.65 -15.63 -4.56
N HIS A 99 18.57 -14.34 -4.87
CA HIS A 99 17.34 -13.72 -5.36
C HIS A 99 17.54 -12.82 -6.56
N ASP A 100 16.63 -12.92 -7.52
CA ASP A 100 16.61 -12.02 -8.67
C ASP A 100 16.03 -10.66 -8.26
N GLY A 101 16.79 -9.56 -8.35
CA GLY A 101 16.33 -8.20 -8.05
C GLY A 101 15.15 -7.72 -8.92
N ALA A 102 14.84 -8.43 -9.99
CA ALA A 102 13.66 -8.21 -10.82
C ALA A 102 12.39 -8.95 -10.32
N ARG A 103 12.42 -9.57 -9.14
CA ARG A 103 11.25 -10.19 -8.46
C ARG A 103 10.86 -9.39 -7.21
N CYS A 104 10.69 -8.11 -7.37
CA CYS A 104 10.45 -7.15 -6.29
C CYS A 104 9.09 -7.32 -5.55
N LEU A 105 8.28 -8.31 -5.96
CA LEU A 105 7.01 -8.68 -5.32
C LEU A 105 7.16 -9.89 -4.38
N VAL A 106 8.39 -10.31 -4.05
CA VAL A 106 8.62 -11.36 -3.07
C VAL A 106 8.12 -10.91 -1.69
N THR A 107 7.49 -11.83 -0.97
CA THR A 107 6.94 -11.57 0.36
C THR A 107 7.74 -12.28 1.45
N ALA A 108 7.69 -11.78 2.68
CA ALA A 108 8.42 -12.33 3.82
C ALA A 108 8.12 -13.82 4.04
N ASP A 109 6.87 -14.24 3.85
CA ASP A 109 6.44 -15.63 4.02
C ASP A 109 7.06 -16.59 2.98
N VAL A 110 7.30 -16.14 1.74
CA VAL A 110 8.05 -16.92 0.72
C VAL A 110 9.51 -17.07 1.13
N ILE A 111 10.14 -15.99 1.59
CA ILE A 111 11.54 -16.00 2.06
C ILE A 111 11.69 -16.94 3.26
N GLN A 112 10.83 -16.80 4.26
CA GLN A 112 10.87 -17.63 5.48
C GLN A 112 10.64 -19.11 5.20
N ARG A 113 9.76 -19.49 4.27
CA ARG A 113 9.59 -20.89 3.84
C ARG A 113 10.87 -21.45 3.23
N CYS A 114 11.58 -20.67 2.40
CA CYS A 114 12.87 -21.12 1.88
C CYS A 114 13.90 -21.31 2.99
N MET A 115 13.99 -20.36 3.95
CA MET A 115 14.90 -20.45 5.09
C MET A 115 14.62 -21.71 5.94
N ALA A 116 13.36 -21.93 6.31
CA ALA A 116 12.95 -23.10 7.10
C ALA A 116 13.31 -24.42 6.40
N SER A 117 13.08 -24.50 5.08
CA SER A 117 13.46 -25.69 4.29
C SER A 117 14.97 -25.90 4.25
N VAL A 118 15.78 -24.84 4.19
CA VAL A 118 17.25 -24.95 4.27
C VAL A 118 17.70 -25.43 5.65
N GLU A 119 17.04 -25.00 6.71
CA GLU A 119 17.34 -25.48 8.06
C GLU A 119 17.04 -26.99 8.21
N GLU A 120 15.95 -27.45 7.64
CA GLU A 120 15.49 -28.84 7.71
C GLU A 120 16.24 -29.78 6.75
N CYS A 121 16.37 -29.38 5.48
CA CYS A 121 16.82 -30.25 4.39
C CYS A 121 18.14 -29.80 3.73
N GLY A 122 18.69 -28.64 4.10
CA GLY A 122 19.88 -28.08 3.46
C GLY A 122 19.61 -27.27 2.19
N THR A 123 18.41 -27.38 1.62
CA THR A 123 17.97 -26.68 0.39
C THR A 123 16.53 -26.19 0.52
N GLY A 124 16.18 -25.10 -0.17
CA GLY A 124 14.82 -24.55 -0.15
C GLY A 124 14.58 -23.59 -1.30
N VAL A 125 13.89 -24.01 -2.35
CA VAL A 125 13.73 -23.27 -3.59
C VAL A 125 12.26 -22.93 -3.84
N ALA A 126 11.94 -21.66 -3.94
CA ALA A 126 10.58 -21.21 -4.20
C ALA A 126 10.10 -21.64 -5.60
N ALA A 127 8.94 -22.28 -5.67
CA ALA A 127 8.34 -22.71 -6.93
C ALA A 127 6.81 -22.68 -6.88
N VAL A 128 6.18 -22.56 -8.05
CA VAL A 128 4.71 -22.61 -8.19
C VAL A 128 4.29 -23.73 -9.15
N PRO A 129 3.11 -24.32 -9.00
CA PRO A 129 2.56 -25.24 -9.99
C PRO A 129 2.39 -24.57 -11.34
N VAL A 130 2.74 -25.28 -12.41
CA VAL A 130 2.50 -24.84 -13.78
C VAL A 130 1.00 -24.95 -14.09
N THR A 131 0.43 -23.87 -14.63
CA THR A 131 -1.00 -23.79 -15.02
C THR A 131 -1.24 -24.03 -16.48
N ASP A 132 -0.30 -23.57 -17.33
CA ASP A 132 -0.39 -23.71 -18.77
C ASP A 132 -0.05 -25.11 -19.24
N THR A 133 -0.52 -25.46 -20.42
CA THR A 133 -0.08 -26.69 -21.09
C THR A 133 1.32 -26.47 -21.67
N ILE A 134 2.30 -27.19 -21.18
CA ILE A 134 3.68 -27.13 -21.65
C ILE A 134 3.88 -28.12 -22.81
N LYS A 135 4.57 -27.68 -23.85
CA LYS A 135 5.01 -28.49 -24.96
C LYS A 135 6.52 -28.52 -25.02
N THR A 136 7.12 -29.69 -25.20
CA THR A 136 8.48 -29.75 -25.73
C THR A 136 8.42 -29.57 -27.24
N VAL A 137 9.40 -28.89 -27.82
CA VAL A 137 9.40 -28.55 -29.25
C VAL A 137 10.74 -28.89 -29.90
N SER A 138 10.72 -29.18 -31.18
CA SER A 138 11.94 -29.30 -32.03
C SER A 138 12.50 -27.91 -32.38
N ASP A 139 13.70 -27.87 -32.96
CA ASP A 139 14.32 -26.64 -33.47
C ASP A 139 13.46 -25.94 -34.54
N ALA A 140 12.60 -26.69 -35.23
CA ALA A 140 11.62 -26.15 -36.19
C ALA A 140 10.33 -25.69 -35.54
N ASN A 141 10.28 -25.55 -34.20
CA ASN A 141 9.12 -25.16 -33.43
C ASN A 141 7.88 -26.09 -33.58
N ILE A 142 8.13 -27.38 -33.87
CA ILE A 142 7.07 -28.41 -33.95
C ILE A 142 6.94 -29.06 -32.56
N ALA A 143 5.72 -29.19 -32.06
CA ALA A 143 5.45 -29.83 -30.78
C ALA A 143 5.81 -31.34 -30.83
N LEU A 144 6.66 -31.78 -29.89
CA LEU A 144 7.13 -33.15 -29.80
C LEU A 144 6.38 -33.94 -28.73
N ASP A 145 6.18 -33.32 -27.54
CA ASP A 145 5.55 -33.97 -26.39
C ASP A 145 4.78 -32.98 -25.53
N THR A 146 3.92 -33.49 -24.67
CA THR A 146 3.15 -32.73 -23.68
C THR A 146 3.39 -33.33 -22.30
N PRO A 147 4.39 -32.83 -21.56
CA PRO A 147 4.68 -33.32 -20.22
C PRO A 147 3.47 -33.20 -19.27
N ASN A 148 3.33 -34.14 -18.37
CA ASN A 148 2.28 -34.05 -17.35
C ASN A 148 2.52 -32.86 -16.42
N ARG A 149 1.69 -31.82 -16.54
CA ARG A 149 1.84 -30.57 -15.76
C ARG A 149 1.77 -30.76 -14.25
N THR A 150 1.16 -31.84 -13.75
CA THR A 150 1.08 -32.10 -12.29
C THR A 150 2.46 -32.35 -11.68
N SER A 151 3.42 -32.85 -12.46
CA SER A 151 4.82 -33.05 -12.05
C SER A 151 5.73 -31.86 -12.34
N LEU A 152 5.21 -30.79 -12.99
CA LEU A 152 6.01 -29.62 -13.33
C LEU A 152 5.84 -28.51 -12.31
N ARG A 153 6.94 -27.81 -12.05
CA ARG A 153 6.97 -26.59 -11.24
C ARG A 153 7.71 -25.49 -11.99
N ALA A 154 7.15 -24.29 -11.94
CA ALA A 154 7.88 -23.09 -12.39
C ALA A 154 8.70 -22.57 -11.21
N VAL A 155 10.03 -22.69 -11.34
CA VAL A 155 10.98 -22.28 -10.31
C VAL A 155 11.08 -20.76 -10.26
N GLN A 156 11.12 -20.24 -9.06
CA GLN A 156 11.28 -18.82 -8.75
C GLN A 156 12.57 -18.60 -7.96
N THR A 157 12.73 -17.41 -7.43
CA THR A 157 13.67 -17.08 -6.36
C THR A 157 12.89 -16.43 -5.20
N PRO A 158 13.34 -16.56 -3.93
CA PRO A 158 14.68 -16.99 -3.52
C PRO A 158 14.93 -18.48 -3.73
N GLN A 159 16.20 -18.79 -3.98
CA GLN A 159 16.76 -20.11 -3.94
C GLN A 159 17.71 -20.18 -2.74
N GLY A 160 17.38 -20.97 -1.73
CA GLY A 160 18.08 -21.06 -0.48
C GLY A 160 18.90 -22.36 -0.35
N PHE A 161 20.08 -22.22 0.24
CA PHE A 161 21.00 -23.33 0.42
C PHE A 161 21.82 -23.16 1.71
N LYS A 162 22.33 -24.26 2.27
CA LYS A 162 23.50 -24.17 3.16
C LYS A 162 24.66 -23.54 2.39
N THR A 163 25.34 -22.57 2.99
CA THR A 163 26.36 -21.78 2.30
C THR A 163 27.49 -22.62 1.76
N ASP A 164 27.99 -23.60 2.55
CA ASP A 164 29.05 -24.49 2.12
C ASP A 164 28.63 -25.38 0.96
N LEU A 165 27.37 -25.86 0.96
CA LEU A 165 26.81 -26.65 -0.14
C LEU A 165 26.80 -25.85 -1.46
N LEU A 166 26.33 -24.59 -1.41
CA LEU A 166 26.29 -23.76 -2.61
C LEU A 166 27.70 -23.42 -3.09
N ARG A 167 28.65 -23.13 -2.17
CA ARG A 167 30.07 -22.94 -2.52
C ARG A 167 30.65 -24.14 -3.25
N GLN A 168 30.47 -25.34 -2.67
CA GLN A 168 30.93 -26.60 -3.28
C GLN A 168 30.31 -26.80 -4.68
N ALA A 169 29.03 -26.52 -4.85
CA ALA A 169 28.34 -26.66 -6.14
C ALA A 169 28.92 -25.71 -7.21
N HIS A 170 29.18 -24.45 -6.85
CA HIS A 170 29.83 -23.50 -7.77
C HIS A 170 31.27 -23.89 -8.11
N GLU A 171 32.07 -24.32 -7.13
CA GLU A 171 33.45 -24.77 -7.37
C GLU A 171 33.51 -25.99 -8.28
N GLN A 172 32.61 -26.96 -8.08
CA GLN A 172 32.56 -28.14 -8.91
C GLN A 172 32.13 -27.78 -10.36
N ALA A 173 31.07 -26.94 -10.49
CA ALA A 173 30.61 -26.46 -11.78
C ALA A 173 31.72 -25.71 -12.54
N GLN A 174 32.56 -24.90 -11.85
CA GLN A 174 33.69 -24.21 -12.44
C GLN A 174 34.75 -25.15 -12.90
N ARG A 175 35.12 -26.19 -12.13
CA ARG A 175 36.08 -27.24 -12.53
C ARG A 175 35.61 -27.98 -13.76
N ASP A 176 34.33 -28.29 -13.85
CA ASP A 176 33.72 -29.05 -14.94
C ASP A 176 33.41 -28.21 -16.19
N GLY A 177 33.59 -26.89 -16.13
CA GLY A 177 33.15 -25.97 -17.17
C GLY A 177 31.64 -25.98 -17.41
N PHE A 178 30.85 -26.35 -16.36
CA PHE A 178 29.40 -26.45 -16.43
C PHE A 178 28.73 -25.10 -16.18
N LEU A 179 27.80 -24.72 -17.04
CA LEU A 179 26.97 -23.54 -16.88
C LEU A 179 25.54 -23.97 -16.60
N GLY A 180 25.09 -23.78 -15.36
CA GLY A 180 23.72 -24.07 -14.92
C GLY A 180 22.74 -22.98 -15.32
N THR A 181 21.46 -23.32 -15.39
CA THR A 181 20.38 -22.36 -15.65
C THR A 181 20.02 -21.54 -14.40
N ASP A 182 20.21 -22.13 -13.22
CA ASP A 182 19.99 -21.55 -11.91
C ASP A 182 20.90 -22.20 -10.86
N ASP A 183 20.80 -21.78 -9.58
CA ASP A 183 21.66 -22.31 -8.53
C ASP A 183 21.24 -23.72 -8.10
N ALA A 184 19.93 -24.02 -8.20
CA ALA A 184 19.40 -25.35 -7.90
C ALA A 184 20.05 -26.41 -8.81
N SER A 185 20.21 -26.13 -10.09
CA SER A 185 20.82 -27.05 -11.07
C SER A 185 22.27 -27.39 -10.76
N LEU A 186 23.01 -26.47 -10.10
CA LEU A 186 24.39 -26.75 -9.67
C LEU A 186 24.41 -27.72 -8.48
N VAL A 187 23.47 -27.57 -7.55
CA VAL A 187 23.34 -28.44 -6.37
C VAL A 187 22.83 -29.83 -6.78
N GLU A 188 21.85 -29.90 -7.69
CA GLU A 188 21.36 -31.16 -8.27
C GLU A 188 22.49 -31.97 -8.94
N ARG A 189 23.42 -31.29 -9.60
CA ARG A 189 24.59 -31.91 -10.23
C ARG A 189 25.53 -32.60 -9.21
N LEU A 190 25.57 -32.13 -7.97
CA LEU A 190 26.27 -32.83 -6.88
C LEU A 190 25.54 -34.08 -6.38
N GLY A 191 24.37 -34.40 -6.93
CA GLY A 191 23.52 -35.51 -6.47
C GLY A 191 22.75 -35.17 -5.18
N VAL A 192 22.71 -33.92 -4.77
CA VAL A 192 21.97 -33.48 -3.57
C VAL A 192 20.54 -33.13 -3.97
N PRO A 193 19.51 -33.69 -3.32
CA PRO A 193 18.11 -33.35 -3.58
C PRO A 193 17.84 -31.87 -3.28
N VAL A 194 17.10 -31.21 -4.19
CA VAL A 194 16.65 -29.82 -4.00
C VAL A 194 15.18 -29.80 -3.60
N GLN A 195 14.93 -29.37 -2.38
CA GLN A 195 13.57 -29.24 -1.84
C GLN A 195 12.89 -28.01 -2.42
N LEU A 196 11.73 -28.19 -3.07
CA LEU A 196 10.90 -27.08 -3.53
C LEU A 196 9.92 -26.62 -2.44
N THR A 197 9.83 -25.32 -2.24
CA THR A 197 8.90 -24.69 -1.30
C THR A 197 7.79 -23.95 -2.05
N ALA A 198 6.67 -23.69 -1.38
CA ALA A 198 5.57 -22.94 -1.98
C ALA A 198 6.00 -21.49 -2.24
N GLY A 199 6.10 -21.12 -3.51
CA GLY A 199 6.29 -19.74 -3.98
C GLY A 199 4.97 -18.96 -4.00
N SER A 200 4.95 -17.86 -4.75
CA SER A 200 3.77 -17.03 -4.95
C SER A 200 3.58 -16.71 -6.43
N ARG A 201 2.35 -16.76 -6.94
CA ARG A 201 2.04 -16.33 -8.31
C ARG A 201 2.27 -14.82 -8.51
N ARG A 202 2.26 -14.02 -7.45
CA ARG A 202 2.62 -12.60 -7.46
C ARG A 202 4.14 -12.37 -7.56
N ASN A 203 4.96 -13.36 -7.17
CA ASN A 203 6.43 -13.27 -7.23
C ASN A 203 6.94 -13.48 -8.67
N ILE A 204 6.40 -12.70 -9.61
CA ILE A 204 6.78 -12.73 -11.03
C ILE A 204 8.15 -12.07 -11.23
N LYS A 205 8.88 -12.52 -12.27
CA LYS A 205 10.11 -11.87 -12.72
C LYS A 205 9.76 -10.82 -13.75
N LEU A 206 9.94 -9.56 -13.43
CA LEU A 206 9.61 -8.45 -14.30
C LEU A 206 10.59 -8.39 -15.47
N THR A 207 10.12 -8.72 -16.65
CA THR A 207 10.94 -8.84 -17.87
C THR A 207 10.39 -8.10 -19.06
N THR A 208 9.12 -7.72 -19.04
CA THR A 208 8.40 -7.00 -20.10
C THR A 208 7.71 -5.75 -19.54
N PRO A 209 7.31 -4.79 -20.39
CA PRO A 209 6.52 -3.63 -19.96
C PRO A 209 5.19 -4.01 -19.32
N GLU A 210 4.55 -5.10 -19.78
CA GLU A 210 3.29 -5.60 -19.22
C GLU A 210 3.47 -6.10 -17.78
N ASP A 211 4.62 -6.71 -17.46
CA ASP A 211 4.94 -7.14 -16.10
C ASP A 211 5.00 -5.94 -15.15
N LEU A 212 5.44 -4.75 -15.61
CA LEU A 212 5.47 -3.52 -14.82
C LEU A 212 4.05 -3.08 -14.45
N LEU A 213 3.13 -3.08 -15.41
CA LEU A 213 1.74 -2.72 -15.18
C LEU A 213 1.09 -3.66 -14.16
N MET A 214 1.38 -4.97 -14.26
CA MET A 214 0.92 -5.95 -13.29
C MET A 214 1.49 -5.70 -11.89
N ALA A 215 2.79 -5.39 -11.80
CA ALA A 215 3.44 -5.11 -10.52
C ALA A 215 2.86 -3.82 -9.87
N GLU A 216 2.65 -2.76 -10.66
CA GLU A 216 2.01 -1.54 -10.16
C GLU A 216 0.60 -1.80 -9.63
N ALA A 217 -0.19 -2.62 -10.35
CA ALA A 217 -1.53 -3.01 -9.89
C ALA A 217 -1.48 -3.79 -8.55
N PHE A 218 -0.52 -4.70 -8.37
CA PHE A 218 -0.35 -5.43 -7.11
C PHE A 218 0.06 -4.53 -5.94
N PHE A 219 0.92 -3.53 -6.18
CA PHE A 219 1.25 -2.55 -5.15
C PHE A 219 0.10 -1.59 -4.86
N ALA A 220 -0.66 -1.18 -5.89
CA ALA A 220 -1.85 -0.36 -5.72
C ALA A 220 -2.94 -1.08 -4.93
N GLU A 221 -3.12 -2.40 -5.12
CA GLU A 221 -4.06 -3.22 -4.34
C GLU A 221 -3.68 -3.25 -2.84
N GLN A 222 -2.38 -3.30 -2.53
CA GLN A 222 -1.89 -3.22 -1.14
C GLN A 222 -2.04 -1.82 -0.53
N ALA A 223 -2.09 -0.80 -1.37
CA ALA A 223 -2.21 0.60 -0.98
C ALA A 223 -3.66 1.13 -1.10
N LEU A 224 -4.67 0.26 -1.31
CA LEU A 224 -6.06 0.70 -1.32
C LEU A 224 -6.37 1.30 0.06
N PRO A 225 -6.62 2.62 0.13
CA PRO A 225 -6.91 3.26 1.39
C PRO A 225 -8.20 2.69 1.98
N ALA A 226 -8.21 2.44 3.27
CA ALA A 226 -9.43 2.03 3.94
C ALA A 226 -10.47 3.14 3.82
N LEU A 227 -11.62 2.84 3.20
CA LEU A 227 -12.75 3.73 3.13
C LEU A 227 -13.68 3.44 4.31
N ARG A 228 -14.03 4.48 5.07
CA ARG A 228 -14.93 4.43 6.21
C ARG A 228 -16.12 5.33 5.97
N VAL A 229 -17.29 4.90 6.36
CA VAL A 229 -18.51 5.68 6.28
C VAL A 229 -18.95 6.03 7.70
N GLY A 230 -19.31 7.30 7.90
CA GLY A 230 -19.91 7.77 9.13
C GLY A 230 -21.25 8.45 8.85
N GLN A 231 -22.14 8.37 9.83
CA GLN A 231 -23.46 9.00 9.83
C GLN A 231 -23.60 9.79 11.13
N GLY A 232 -24.13 11.01 11.03
CA GLY A 232 -24.44 11.85 12.17
C GLY A 232 -25.87 12.39 12.10
N TYR A 233 -26.46 12.64 13.23
CA TYR A 233 -27.78 13.25 13.40
C TYR A 233 -27.74 14.19 14.58
N ASP A 234 -28.28 15.40 14.39
CA ASP A 234 -28.44 16.38 15.48
C ASP A 234 -29.77 17.13 15.35
N VAL A 235 -30.25 17.69 16.46
CA VAL A 235 -31.50 18.43 16.56
C VAL A 235 -31.38 19.56 17.57
N HIS A 236 -31.82 20.75 17.15
CA HIS A 236 -31.89 21.92 18.06
C HIS A 236 -33.26 22.57 18.04
N ARG A 237 -33.65 23.10 19.22
CA ARG A 237 -34.90 23.83 19.39
C ARG A 237 -34.79 25.24 18.78
N LEU A 238 -35.85 25.73 18.15
CA LEU A 238 -35.98 27.12 17.73
C LEU A 238 -36.44 28.00 18.92
N VAL A 239 -35.78 29.13 19.12
CA VAL A 239 -36.04 30.11 20.15
C VAL A 239 -35.89 31.55 19.65
N GLU A 240 -36.54 32.50 20.35
CA GLU A 240 -36.36 33.93 20.05
C GLU A 240 -34.99 34.46 20.54
N GLY A 241 -34.54 35.57 19.96
CA GLY A 241 -33.37 36.30 20.41
C GLY A 241 -32.02 35.69 20.02
N ARG A 242 -32.00 34.65 19.16
CA ARG A 242 -30.78 34.06 18.61
C ARG A 242 -30.77 34.15 17.07
N PRO A 243 -29.61 34.35 16.43
CA PRO A 243 -29.49 34.20 14.98
C PRO A 243 -29.68 32.74 14.55
N LEU A 244 -30.27 32.50 13.39
CA LEU A 244 -30.29 31.21 12.74
C LEU A 244 -29.00 31.04 11.91
N ILE A 245 -28.11 30.15 12.33
CA ILE A 245 -26.84 29.85 11.65
C ILE A 245 -26.89 28.41 11.18
N LEU A 246 -26.64 28.19 9.87
CA LEU A 246 -26.60 26.86 9.26
C LEU A 246 -25.42 26.80 8.27
N CYS A 247 -24.53 25.82 8.46
CA CYS A 247 -23.27 25.69 7.72
C CYS A 247 -22.48 27.01 7.67
N GLY A 248 -22.43 27.72 8.79
CA GLY A 248 -21.75 29.01 8.94
C GLY A 248 -22.41 30.19 8.22
N VAL A 249 -23.62 30.01 7.68
CA VAL A 249 -24.39 31.08 7.03
C VAL A 249 -25.50 31.57 7.97
N THR A 250 -25.54 32.88 8.23
CA THR A 250 -26.64 33.49 8.95
C THR A 250 -27.85 33.61 8.04
N VAL A 251 -28.90 32.89 8.35
CA VAL A 251 -30.17 32.88 7.58
C VAL A 251 -31.14 33.81 8.24
N PRO A 252 -31.69 34.82 7.55
CA PRO A 252 -32.71 35.73 8.07
C PRO A 252 -33.95 34.99 8.52
N HIS A 253 -34.23 34.98 9.84
CA HIS A 253 -35.39 34.39 10.46
C HIS A 253 -35.63 35.02 11.83
N THR A 254 -36.86 34.98 12.34
CA THR A 254 -37.25 35.55 13.65
C THR A 254 -36.76 34.68 14.82
N LEU A 255 -36.57 33.38 14.57
CA LEU A 255 -36.08 32.40 15.53
C LEU A 255 -34.71 31.88 15.13
N GLY A 256 -33.88 31.56 16.12
CA GLY A 256 -32.59 30.86 15.93
C GLY A 256 -32.49 29.61 16.78
N LEU A 257 -31.45 28.84 16.63
CA LEU A 257 -31.27 27.57 17.30
C LEU A 257 -30.68 27.76 18.71
N LEU A 258 -31.20 27.00 19.68
CA LEU A 258 -30.73 26.95 21.05
C LEU A 258 -29.61 25.92 21.19
N GLY A 259 -28.45 26.35 21.70
CA GLY A 259 -27.32 25.46 22.00
C GLY A 259 -26.21 26.22 22.73
N HIS A 260 -25.16 25.52 23.15
CA HIS A 260 -24.04 26.09 23.87
C HIS A 260 -23.12 26.89 22.95
N SER A 261 -22.88 26.41 21.73
CA SER A 261 -22.16 27.07 20.62
C SER A 261 -23.08 28.05 19.86
N ASP A 262 -22.78 28.32 18.60
CA ASP A 262 -23.70 28.99 17.65
C ASP A 262 -24.88 28.10 17.23
N ALA A 263 -24.92 26.83 17.71
CA ALA A 263 -25.97 25.84 17.50
C ALA A 263 -26.23 25.48 16.02
N ASP A 264 -25.19 25.46 15.21
CA ASP A 264 -25.26 25.02 13.81
C ASP A 264 -25.48 23.51 13.71
N VAL A 265 -26.73 23.10 13.75
CA VAL A 265 -27.17 21.71 13.76
C VAL A 265 -26.65 20.91 12.57
N ALA A 266 -26.44 21.54 11.41
CA ALA A 266 -25.96 20.90 10.20
C ALA A 266 -24.46 20.53 10.32
N LEU A 267 -23.64 21.43 10.89
CA LEU A 267 -22.24 21.16 11.15
C LEU A 267 -22.04 20.18 12.29
N HIS A 268 -22.89 20.19 13.31
CA HIS A 268 -22.83 19.22 14.39
C HIS A 268 -23.07 17.80 13.85
N ALA A 269 -24.12 17.59 13.06
CA ALA A 269 -24.38 16.31 12.42
C ALA A 269 -23.21 15.87 11.51
N LEU A 270 -22.58 16.82 10.78
CA LEU A 270 -21.44 16.51 9.93
C LEU A 270 -20.19 16.11 10.74
N MET A 271 -19.92 16.81 11.85
CA MET A 271 -18.79 16.47 12.74
C MET A 271 -18.98 15.10 13.38
N ASP A 272 -20.19 14.77 13.82
CA ASP A 272 -20.52 13.44 14.35
C ASP A 272 -20.33 12.34 13.30
N ALA A 273 -20.74 12.59 12.05
CA ALA A 273 -20.46 11.67 10.96
C ALA A 273 -18.95 11.44 10.77
N MET A 274 -18.15 12.50 10.81
CA MET A 274 -16.70 12.42 10.63
C MET A 274 -16.01 11.66 11.76
N LEU A 275 -16.36 11.97 13.01
CA LEU A 275 -15.82 11.31 14.20
C LEU A 275 -16.25 9.84 14.27
N GLY A 276 -17.53 9.56 13.97
CA GLY A 276 -18.08 8.21 13.92
C GLY A 276 -17.41 7.33 12.87
N ALA A 277 -17.11 7.86 11.68
CA ALA A 277 -16.36 7.14 10.64
C ALA A 277 -15.02 6.63 11.16
N MET A 278 -14.36 7.39 12.03
CA MET A 278 -13.05 7.07 12.60
C MET A 278 -13.14 6.36 13.97
N ALA A 279 -14.34 6.03 14.44
CA ALA A 279 -14.58 5.44 15.76
C ALA A 279 -14.01 6.30 16.93
N LEU A 280 -14.02 7.63 16.76
CA LEU A 280 -13.51 8.59 17.76
C LEU A 280 -14.58 9.08 18.76
N GLY A 281 -15.82 8.61 18.63
CA GLY A 281 -16.96 9.05 19.42
C GLY A 281 -17.77 10.15 18.73
N ASP A 282 -18.21 11.15 19.48
CA ASP A 282 -19.07 12.24 19.02
C ASP A 282 -18.50 13.62 19.43
N ILE A 283 -19.16 14.70 19.00
CA ILE A 283 -18.75 16.07 19.33
C ILE A 283 -18.80 16.36 20.83
N GLY A 284 -19.71 15.75 21.57
CA GLY A 284 -19.83 15.95 23.03
C GLY A 284 -18.60 15.44 23.78
N LYS A 285 -17.92 14.40 23.29
CA LYS A 285 -16.66 13.91 23.85
C LYS A 285 -15.50 14.88 23.62
N HIS A 286 -15.46 15.56 22.48
CA HIS A 286 -14.35 16.44 22.09
C HIS A 286 -14.57 17.90 22.49
N PHE A 287 -15.83 18.34 22.57
CA PHE A 287 -16.23 19.71 22.84
C PHE A 287 -17.38 19.72 23.86
N PRO A 288 -17.11 19.34 25.12
CA PRO A 288 -18.19 19.23 26.14
C PRO A 288 -18.86 20.58 26.38
N ASP A 289 -20.17 20.58 26.48
CA ASP A 289 -21.00 21.74 26.76
C ASP A 289 -20.79 22.32 28.17
N THR A 290 -20.10 21.60 29.04
CA THR A 290 -19.67 22.02 30.37
C THR A 290 -18.42 22.91 30.35
N ASP A 291 -17.69 22.98 29.22
CA ASP A 291 -16.49 23.80 29.10
C ASP A 291 -16.84 25.19 28.55
N GLU A 292 -16.63 26.21 29.37
CA GLU A 292 -16.88 27.62 29.02
C GLU A 292 -16.06 28.09 27.81
N ALA A 293 -14.95 27.42 27.45
CA ALA A 293 -14.15 27.73 26.28
C ALA A 293 -14.94 27.58 24.97
N TYR A 294 -15.98 26.77 24.96
CA TYR A 294 -16.81 26.52 23.78
C TYR A 294 -18.12 27.32 23.77
N ARG A 295 -18.35 28.14 24.76
CA ARG A 295 -19.56 28.96 24.86
C ARG A 295 -19.64 30.02 23.76
N GLY A 296 -20.67 29.92 22.90
CA GLY A 296 -20.87 30.82 21.78
C GLY A 296 -19.85 30.67 20.65
N ILE A 297 -19.01 29.62 20.67
CA ILE A 297 -18.01 29.38 19.62
C ILE A 297 -18.71 29.08 18.28
N SER A 298 -18.07 29.48 17.19
CA SER A 298 -18.54 29.13 15.86
C SER A 298 -18.31 27.64 15.57
N SER A 299 -19.34 26.93 15.15
CA SER A 299 -19.26 25.52 14.74
C SER A 299 -18.35 25.32 13.49
N MET A 300 -18.11 26.36 12.70
CA MET A 300 -17.08 26.33 11.63
C MET A 300 -15.66 26.16 12.21
N LEU A 301 -15.35 26.74 13.38
CA LEU A 301 -14.07 26.52 14.04
C LEU A 301 -13.98 25.09 14.60
N LEU A 302 -15.06 24.58 15.19
CA LEU A 302 -15.13 23.19 15.67
C LEU A 302 -14.95 22.21 14.51
N LEU A 303 -15.57 22.45 13.36
CA LEU A 303 -15.38 21.63 12.16
C LEU A 303 -13.92 21.58 11.72
N ARG A 304 -13.21 22.72 11.71
CA ARG A 304 -11.79 22.74 11.41
C ARG A 304 -10.94 21.97 12.41
N HIS A 305 -11.31 21.96 13.69
CA HIS A 305 -10.65 21.13 14.70
C HIS A 305 -10.85 19.64 14.43
N VAL A 306 -12.07 19.22 14.04
CA VAL A 306 -12.35 17.82 13.66
C VAL A 306 -11.56 17.42 12.41
N VAL A 307 -11.46 18.32 11.41
CA VAL A 307 -10.60 18.07 10.22
C VAL A 307 -9.14 17.89 10.63
N ALA A 308 -8.62 18.72 11.52
CA ALA A 308 -7.25 18.60 12.02
C ALA A 308 -7.04 17.28 12.79
N LEU A 309 -8.03 16.85 13.56
CA LEU A 309 -8.01 15.58 14.29
C LEU A 309 -7.99 14.39 13.31
N LEU A 310 -8.80 14.40 12.27
CA LEU A 310 -8.76 13.36 11.24
C LEU A 310 -7.38 13.30 10.55
N LYS A 311 -6.79 14.45 10.23
CA LYS A 311 -5.44 14.54 9.64
C LYS A 311 -4.38 13.94 10.58
N ALA A 312 -4.47 14.17 11.89
CA ALA A 312 -3.58 13.59 12.89
C ALA A 312 -3.70 12.05 12.95
N HIS A 313 -4.85 11.51 12.57
CA HIS A 313 -5.10 10.07 12.40
C HIS A 313 -4.86 9.58 10.96
N HIS A 314 -4.10 10.32 10.14
CA HIS A 314 -3.82 9.99 8.73
C HIS A 314 -5.08 9.78 7.88
N ALA A 315 -6.17 10.48 8.20
CA ALA A 315 -7.46 10.35 7.54
C ALA A 315 -7.94 11.68 6.95
N ARG A 316 -8.77 11.61 5.92
CA ARG A 316 -9.40 12.77 5.30
C ARG A 316 -10.82 12.45 4.81
N VAL A 317 -11.70 13.42 4.86
CA VAL A 317 -13.01 13.32 4.22
C VAL A 317 -12.83 13.28 2.70
N THR A 318 -13.59 12.43 2.01
CA THR A 318 -13.58 12.34 0.54
C THR A 318 -14.84 12.90 -0.09
N ASN A 319 -15.98 12.82 0.60
CA ASN A 319 -17.22 13.48 0.24
C ASN A 319 -18.15 13.55 1.46
N CYS A 320 -19.15 14.44 1.40
CA CYS A 320 -20.23 14.47 2.37
C CYS A 320 -21.57 14.86 1.72
N ASP A 321 -22.66 14.40 2.36
CA ASP A 321 -24.03 14.74 2.02
C ASP A 321 -24.79 15.10 3.33
N VAL A 322 -25.27 16.34 3.39
CA VAL A 322 -26.00 16.88 4.56
C VAL A 322 -27.43 17.19 4.16
N THR A 323 -28.39 16.67 4.93
CA THR A 323 -29.81 16.96 4.79
C THR A 323 -30.28 17.77 5.99
N ILE A 324 -30.79 18.98 5.75
CA ILE A 324 -31.38 19.84 6.77
C ILE A 324 -32.89 19.72 6.69
N VAL A 325 -33.52 19.33 7.80
CA VAL A 325 -34.97 19.18 7.89
C VAL A 325 -35.54 20.42 8.60
N VAL A 326 -36.25 21.26 7.82
CA VAL A 326 -36.72 22.56 8.29
C VAL A 326 -38.00 22.99 7.54
N GLN A 327 -39.03 23.40 8.28
CA GLN A 327 -40.27 23.89 7.67
C GLN A 327 -40.12 25.32 7.14
N LYS A 328 -39.49 26.20 7.92
CA LYS A 328 -39.14 27.59 7.59
C LYS A 328 -37.78 27.96 8.24
N PRO A 329 -37.03 28.88 7.61
CA PRO A 329 -37.22 29.52 6.31
C PRO A 329 -36.88 28.62 5.13
N LYS A 330 -37.17 29.01 3.88
CA LYS A 330 -36.68 28.32 2.68
C LYS A 330 -35.18 28.53 2.53
N LEU A 331 -34.42 27.43 2.51
CA LEU A 331 -32.94 27.46 2.48
C LEU A 331 -32.32 27.53 1.08
N LEU A 332 -33.10 27.30 0.01
CA LEU A 332 -32.57 27.21 -1.35
C LEU A 332 -31.63 28.38 -1.74
N PRO A 333 -31.92 29.64 -1.41
CA PRO A 333 -31.02 30.76 -1.75
C PRO A 333 -29.67 30.71 -1.03
N TYR A 334 -29.56 30.04 0.11
CA TYR A 334 -28.39 29.99 0.97
C TYR A 334 -27.51 28.75 0.75
N ILE A 335 -28.07 27.69 0.12
CA ILE A 335 -27.37 26.43 -0.15
C ILE A 335 -26.02 26.60 -0.86
N PRO A 336 -25.90 27.46 -1.90
CA PRO A 336 -24.60 27.62 -2.57
C PRO A 336 -23.50 28.10 -1.61
N GLN A 337 -23.78 29.06 -0.73
CA GLN A 337 -22.82 29.57 0.24
C GLN A 337 -22.53 28.55 1.33
N MET A 338 -23.54 27.83 1.84
CA MET A 338 -23.37 26.75 2.81
C MET A 338 -22.42 25.66 2.26
N ARG A 339 -22.61 25.24 1.02
CA ARG A 339 -21.74 24.27 0.35
C ARG A 339 -20.31 24.76 0.22
N GLN A 340 -20.12 26.03 -0.13
CA GLN A 340 -18.78 26.62 -0.26
C GLN A 340 -18.07 26.64 1.09
N ASN A 341 -18.74 27.10 2.16
CA ASN A 341 -18.16 27.14 3.50
C ASN A 341 -17.69 25.76 3.98
N VAL A 342 -18.52 24.75 3.76
CA VAL A 342 -18.18 23.35 4.13
C VAL A 342 -17.05 22.83 3.24
N ALA A 343 -17.08 23.07 1.94
CA ALA A 343 -16.02 22.65 1.01
C ALA A 343 -14.66 23.25 1.40
N ASP A 344 -14.62 24.54 1.73
CA ASP A 344 -13.42 25.24 2.17
C ASP A 344 -12.89 24.68 3.51
N ALA A 345 -13.80 24.39 4.46
CA ALA A 345 -13.41 23.84 5.76
C ALA A 345 -12.87 22.42 5.67
N LEU A 346 -13.44 21.60 4.77
CA LEU A 346 -13.03 20.20 4.53
C LEU A 346 -11.86 20.08 3.52
N GLU A 347 -11.45 21.21 2.90
CA GLU A 347 -10.46 21.24 1.81
C GLU A 347 -10.86 20.33 0.63
N LEU A 348 -12.15 20.33 0.28
CA LEU A 348 -12.72 19.51 -0.78
C LEU A 348 -13.15 20.34 -2.00
N PRO A 349 -13.06 19.78 -3.21
CA PRO A 349 -13.76 20.34 -4.36
C PRO A 349 -15.28 20.44 -4.09
N LEU A 350 -15.91 21.55 -4.50
CA LEU A 350 -17.34 21.79 -4.28
C LEU A 350 -18.25 20.65 -4.80
N ALA A 351 -17.82 19.96 -5.85
CA ALA A 351 -18.53 18.80 -6.41
C ALA A 351 -18.62 17.58 -5.46
N ARG A 352 -17.85 17.56 -4.36
CA ARG A 352 -17.85 16.50 -3.36
C ARG A 352 -18.61 16.87 -2.08
N VAL A 353 -19.23 18.04 -2.04
CA VAL A 353 -20.03 18.52 -0.91
C VAL A 353 -21.45 18.75 -1.39
N ASN A 354 -22.38 18.00 -0.85
CA ASN A 354 -23.80 18.23 -1.07
C ASN A 354 -24.48 18.71 0.22
N ILE A 355 -25.33 19.73 0.09
CA ILE A 355 -26.22 20.19 1.16
C ILE A 355 -27.59 20.36 0.52
N LYS A 356 -28.61 19.80 1.14
CA LYS A 356 -30.00 19.86 0.71
C LYS A 356 -30.91 20.12 1.89
N ALA A 357 -32.07 20.69 1.62
CA ALA A 357 -33.09 20.94 2.64
C ALA A 357 -34.41 20.31 2.24
N THR A 358 -35.14 19.84 3.21
CA THR A 358 -36.48 19.28 3.04
C THR A 358 -37.41 19.74 4.15
N THR A 359 -38.71 19.66 3.91
CA THR A 359 -39.76 19.81 4.95
C THR A 359 -40.22 18.43 5.40
N THR A 360 -40.98 18.38 6.51
CA THR A 360 -41.70 17.17 6.97
C THR A 360 -43.19 17.22 6.62
N GLU A 361 -43.58 18.05 5.66
CA GLU A 361 -44.98 18.25 5.26
C GLU A 361 -45.90 18.62 6.46
N LYS A 362 -45.38 19.46 7.35
CA LYS A 362 -46.02 19.93 8.60
C LYS A 362 -46.17 18.83 9.67
N LEU A 363 -45.50 17.71 9.55
CA LEU A 363 -45.50 16.64 10.55
C LEU A 363 -44.33 16.81 11.54
N GLY A 364 -44.55 16.42 12.78
CA GLY A 364 -43.55 16.44 13.82
C GLY A 364 -43.10 17.84 14.28
N PHE A 365 -42.04 17.90 15.08
CA PHE A 365 -41.56 19.15 15.68
C PHE A 365 -40.92 20.09 14.64
N GLU A 366 -40.33 19.57 13.56
CA GLU A 366 -39.84 20.40 12.49
C GLU A 366 -40.99 21.03 11.69
N GLY A 367 -42.04 20.23 11.42
CA GLY A 367 -43.22 20.68 10.71
C GLY A 367 -44.03 21.70 11.50
N GLU A 368 -44.00 21.66 12.86
CA GLU A 368 -44.57 22.62 13.79
C GLU A 368 -43.66 23.84 14.04
N GLU A 369 -42.50 23.94 13.38
CA GLU A 369 -41.53 25.03 13.54
C GLU A 369 -40.99 25.15 14.98
N ARG A 370 -40.87 24.02 15.73
CA ARG A 370 -40.35 23.99 17.10
C ARG A 370 -38.85 23.67 17.16
N GLY A 371 -38.28 23.17 16.07
CA GLY A 371 -36.86 22.83 15.95
C GLY A 371 -36.46 22.56 14.53
N ILE A 372 -35.13 22.40 14.31
CA ILE A 372 -34.53 21.99 13.08
C ILE A 372 -33.67 20.77 13.39
N SER A 373 -33.73 19.74 12.54
CA SER A 373 -32.83 18.61 12.60
C SER A 373 -31.94 18.55 11.35
N ALA A 374 -30.82 17.86 11.46
CA ALA A 374 -29.94 17.59 10.35
C ALA A 374 -29.40 16.16 10.40
N GLN A 375 -29.21 15.59 9.23
CA GLN A 375 -28.55 14.33 9.04
C GLN A 375 -27.36 14.52 8.10
N ALA A 376 -26.24 13.91 8.42
CA ALA A 376 -25.06 13.93 7.59
C ALA A 376 -24.52 12.53 7.39
N VAL A 377 -24.03 12.28 6.17
CA VAL A 377 -23.23 11.11 5.85
C VAL A 377 -21.93 11.60 5.24
N CYS A 378 -20.82 11.03 5.64
CA CYS A 378 -19.54 11.29 5.01
C CYS A 378 -18.78 10.00 4.74
N MET A 379 -17.91 10.07 3.75
CA MET A 379 -16.91 9.04 3.49
C MET A 379 -15.54 9.59 3.86
N VAL A 380 -14.81 8.84 4.66
CA VAL A 380 -13.46 9.15 5.12
C VAL A 380 -12.51 8.11 4.54
N GLN A 381 -11.39 8.58 4.02
CA GLN A 381 -10.29 7.76 3.54
C GLN A 381 -9.18 7.79 4.60
N GLU A 382 -8.79 6.61 5.07
CA GLU A 382 -7.61 6.42 5.93
C GLU A 382 -6.42 6.10 5.03
N ASN A 383 -5.34 6.88 5.14
CA ASN A 383 -4.09 6.59 4.44
C ASN A 383 -3.26 5.69 5.36
N GLY A 384 -2.95 4.47 4.92
CA GLY A 384 -2.11 3.54 5.64
C GLY A 384 -0.66 4.02 5.75
#